data_b40626032c152edad05898225a067b30
#
_entry.id   b40626032c152edad05898225a067b30
#
_cell.length_a   1.000
_cell.length_b   1.000
_cell.length_c   1.000
_cell.angle_alpha   90.00
_cell.angle_beta   90.00
_cell.angle_gamma   90.00
#
_symmetry.space_group_name_H-M   'P 1'
#
loop_
_entity.id
_entity.type
_entity.pdbx_description
1 polymer ?
#
loop_
_entity_poly.entity_id
_entity_poly.type
_entity_poly.pdbx_seq_one_letter_code
_entity_poly.pdbx_strand_id
1 'polypeptide(L)'
;GKYLYAGDTASLTEQLTKVLESLDPSNDTLTSASVASNNFDRTQTLDSVYYAMFQPDRGPRWQGNVKKYRLVNKVQKGKGGLEAVTADGYFSEDATSYWSSEKDGNTVGKGGVSGMLQDLTSKRTVYSDLGASGALVALTRANATSANAFGSSAALAAALDIVDDNDIIDEHLDWAMGINVDNDKPLDWVTGDPIPYMRPDVFGDPLHSKPVVINYGNDQIYIVVGT
;
A
#
# COMPACT_ATOMS: atom_id res chain seq x y z
N GLY A 1 20.55 -30.95 8.14
CA GLY A 1 20.93 -30.55 6.79
C GLY A 1 20.50 -31.60 5.79
N LYS A 2 19.85 -31.20 4.69
CA LYS A 2 19.60 -32.15 3.57
C LYS A 2 20.82 -32.11 2.65
N TYR A 3 21.35 -33.28 2.32
CA TYR A 3 22.37 -33.41 1.29
C TYR A 3 21.68 -33.54 -0.07
N LEU A 4 22.11 -32.70 -1.02
CA LEU A 4 21.65 -32.75 -2.39
C LEU A 4 22.73 -33.43 -3.22
N TYR A 5 22.37 -34.48 -3.93
CA TYR A 5 23.26 -35.18 -4.85
C TYR A 5 22.87 -34.84 -6.27
N ALA A 6 23.77 -34.29 -7.03
CA ALA A 6 23.57 -33.98 -8.45
C ALA A 6 24.61 -34.76 -9.26
N GLY A 7 24.12 -35.67 -10.10
CA GLY A 7 24.98 -36.48 -10.99
C GLY A 7 25.40 -35.79 -12.28
N ASP A 8 24.68 -34.71 -12.64
CA ASP A 8 24.93 -33.89 -13.82
C ASP A 8 24.46 -32.44 -13.62
N THR A 9 24.77 -31.58 -14.58
CA THR A 9 24.45 -30.14 -14.52
C THR A 9 22.93 -29.87 -14.51
N ALA A 10 22.14 -30.68 -15.25
CA ALA A 10 20.69 -30.52 -15.30
C ALA A 10 20.04 -30.87 -13.96
N SER A 11 20.46 -31.96 -13.35
CA SER A 11 20.03 -32.39 -12.03
C SER A 11 20.43 -31.38 -10.94
N LEU A 12 21.62 -30.77 -11.04
CA LEU A 12 22.05 -29.72 -10.13
C LEU A 12 21.16 -28.46 -10.26
N THR A 13 20.88 -28.04 -11.49
CA THR A 13 20.00 -26.89 -11.74
C THR A 13 18.61 -27.12 -11.20
N GLU A 14 18.01 -28.30 -11.47
CA GLU A 14 16.70 -28.68 -10.94
C GLU A 14 16.64 -28.67 -9.42
N GLN A 15 17.66 -29.22 -8.76
CA GLN A 15 17.72 -29.29 -7.30
C GLN A 15 17.94 -27.90 -6.70
N LEU A 16 18.78 -27.06 -7.30
CA LEU A 16 18.97 -25.68 -6.87
C LEU A 16 17.69 -24.86 -7.05
N THR A 17 16.99 -25.02 -8.15
CA THR A 17 15.70 -24.38 -8.37
C THR A 17 14.67 -24.78 -7.31
N LYS A 18 14.55 -26.09 -7.00
CA LYS A 18 13.69 -26.58 -5.93
C LYS A 18 14.07 -26.04 -4.54
N VAL A 19 15.37 -25.88 -4.27
CA VAL A 19 15.81 -25.27 -2.99
C VAL A 19 15.46 -23.79 -2.98
N LEU A 20 15.67 -23.06 -4.07
CA LEU A 20 15.32 -21.65 -4.19
C LEU A 20 13.79 -21.43 -4.08
N GLU A 21 13.00 -22.33 -4.69
CA GLU A 21 11.52 -22.32 -4.58
C GLU A 21 11.05 -22.72 -3.17
N SER A 22 11.82 -23.52 -2.42
CA SER A 22 11.52 -23.89 -1.05
C SER A 22 12.01 -22.89 0.00
N LEU A 23 12.79 -21.91 -0.40
CA LEU A 23 13.04 -20.73 0.40
C LEU A 23 11.79 -19.86 0.28
N ASP A 24 10.87 -20.03 1.24
CA ASP A 24 9.82 -19.03 1.43
C ASP A 24 10.49 -17.66 1.38
N PRO A 25 10.01 -16.72 0.54
CA PRO A 25 10.47 -15.35 0.67
C PRO A 25 10.22 -14.97 2.12
N SER A 26 11.28 -14.70 2.87
CA SER A 26 11.12 -14.28 4.26
C SER A 26 10.17 -13.08 4.21
N ASN A 27 9.03 -13.23 4.86
CA ASN A 27 7.98 -12.22 4.91
C ASN A 27 8.46 -11.11 5.87
N ASP A 28 9.64 -10.54 5.56
CA ASP A 28 10.27 -9.50 6.36
C ASP A 28 9.48 -8.21 6.18
N THR A 29 8.40 -8.13 6.93
CA THR A 29 7.57 -6.93 7.00
C THR A 29 8.28 -5.91 7.87
N LEU A 30 8.64 -4.78 7.28
CA LEU A 30 9.17 -3.63 8.01
C LEU A 30 8.03 -2.73 8.47
N THR A 31 8.05 -2.34 9.73
CA THR A 31 6.95 -1.57 10.35
C THR A 31 7.42 -0.32 11.04
N SER A 32 6.66 0.76 10.90
CA SER A 32 6.79 2.00 11.67
C SER A 32 5.50 2.30 12.40
N ALA A 33 5.56 2.39 13.72
CA ALA A 33 4.39 2.63 14.56
C ALA A 33 4.18 4.12 14.86
N SER A 34 2.93 4.56 14.83
CA SER A 34 2.51 5.87 15.34
C SER A 34 1.30 5.71 16.25
N VAL A 35 1.39 6.32 17.43
CA VAL A 35 0.28 6.38 18.38
C VAL A 35 -0.52 7.65 18.12
N ALA A 36 -1.83 7.52 18.03
CA ALA A 36 -2.72 8.66 17.92
C ALA A 36 -2.70 9.46 19.23
N SER A 37 -2.25 10.70 19.17
CA SER A 37 -2.42 11.68 20.23
C SER A 37 -3.34 12.81 19.76
N ASN A 38 -4.09 13.40 20.69
CA ASN A 38 -4.84 14.60 20.37
C ASN A 38 -3.87 15.78 20.27
N ASN A 39 -3.78 16.40 19.10
CA ASN A 39 -2.88 17.52 18.85
C ASN A 39 -3.32 18.81 19.57
N PHE A 40 -4.59 18.91 19.95
CA PHE A 40 -5.17 20.09 20.64
C PHE A 40 -5.26 19.90 22.15
N ASP A 41 -5.37 18.65 22.62
CA ASP A 41 -5.40 18.32 24.03
C ASP A 41 -4.46 17.13 24.31
N ARG A 42 -3.28 17.44 24.83
CA ARG A 42 -2.25 16.44 25.18
C ARG A 42 -2.66 15.52 26.32
N THR A 43 -3.76 15.81 27.00
CA THR A 43 -4.27 14.99 28.11
C THR A 43 -5.14 13.83 27.61
N GLN A 44 -5.62 13.88 26.37
CA GLN A 44 -6.41 12.81 25.75
C GLN A 44 -5.54 12.00 24.78
N THR A 45 -5.13 10.84 25.21
CA THR A 45 -4.51 9.84 24.32
C THR A 45 -5.61 8.97 23.75
N LEU A 46 -5.75 8.98 22.43
CA LEU A 46 -6.63 8.03 21.76
C LEU A 46 -6.04 6.62 21.92
N ASP A 47 -6.89 5.65 22.18
CA ASP A 47 -6.52 4.25 22.32
C ASP A 47 -6.16 3.56 21.00
N SER A 48 -5.98 4.33 19.93
CA SER A 48 -5.70 3.84 18.58
C SER A 48 -4.22 3.94 18.23
N VAL A 49 -3.70 2.87 17.66
CA VAL A 49 -2.32 2.78 17.15
C VAL A 49 -2.38 2.48 15.65
N TYR A 50 -1.57 3.20 14.88
CA TYR A 50 -1.47 3.04 13.43
C TYR A 50 -0.08 2.56 13.06
N TYR A 51 -0.03 1.51 12.27
CA TYR A 51 1.21 0.92 11.78
C TYR A 51 1.32 1.13 10.29
N ALA A 52 2.30 1.90 9.86
CA ALA A 52 2.77 1.86 8.48
C ALA A 52 3.69 0.66 8.32
N MET A 53 3.45 -0.13 7.31
CA MET A 53 4.21 -1.34 7.03
C MET A 53 4.42 -1.47 5.52
N PHE A 54 5.51 -2.10 5.13
CA PHE A 54 5.81 -2.38 3.73
C PHE A 54 6.58 -3.69 3.61
N GLN A 55 6.53 -4.26 2.43
CA GLN A 55 7.24 -5.48 2.07
C GLN A 55 8.16 -5.18 0.89
N PRO A 56 9.48 -5.27 1.09
CA PRO A 56 10.44 -5.15 0.00
C PRO A 56 10.22 -6.26 -1.04
N ASP A 57 10.31 -5.90 -2.32
CA ASP A 57 10.24 -6.85 -3.43
C ASP A 57 11.39 -6.56 -4.40
N ARG A 58 11.62 -7.48 -5.37
CA ARG A 58 12.66 -7.35 -6.39
C ARG A 58 12.36 -6.25 -7.42
N GLY A 59 11.08 -5.91 -7.58
CA GLY A 59 10.63 -4.88 -8.52
C GLY A 59 10.77 -3.46 -7.96
N PRO A 60 10.50 -2.46 -8.77
CA PRO A 60 10.52 -1.05 -8.36
C PRO A 60 9.29 -0.66 -7.53
N ARG A 61 8.27 -1.49 -7.49
CA ARG A 61 7.01 -1.24 -6.78
C ARG A 61 6.92 -2.18 -5.58
N TRP A 62 6.96 -1.62 -4.39
CA TRP A 62 6.82 -2.35 -3.13
C TRP A 62 5.44 -2.13 -2.53
N GLN A 63 4.85 -3.18 -2.04
CA GLN A 63 3.56 -3.08 -1.36
C GLN A 63 3.72 -2.41 0.00
N GLY A 64 2.86 -1.45 0.26
CA GLY A 64 2.74 -0.83 1.57
C GLY A 64 1.33 -0.95 2.13
N ASN A 65 1.17 -0.59 3.40
CA ASN A 65 -0.12 -0.55 4.07
C ASN A 65 -0.09 0.34 5.31
N VAL A 66 -1.26 0.75 5.78
CA VAL A 66 -1.46 1.27 7.11
C VAL A 66 -2.56 0.46 7.79
N LYS A 67 -2.25 -0.10 8.95
CA LYS A 67 -3.20 -0.88 9.74
C LYS A 67 -3.51 -0.19 11.07
N LYS A 68 -4.77 -0.27 11.50
CA LYS A 68 -5.25 0.31 12.75
C LYS A 68 -5.50 -0.78 13.78
N TYR A 69 -4.94 -0.60 14.97
CA TYR A 69 -5.20 -1.42 16.15
C TYR A 69 -5.62 -0.52 17.33
N ARG A 70 -6.07 -1.12 18.42
CA ARG A 70 -6.36 -0.42 19.66
C ARG A 70 -5.46 -0.88 20.80
N LEU A 71 -5.14 0.04 21.69
CA LEU A 71 -4.42 -0.25 22.93
C LEU A 71 -5.44 -0.41 24.06
N VAL A 72 -5.64 -1.64 24.52
CA VAL A 72 -6.54 -1.96 25.63
C VAL A 72 -5.71 -2.52 26.78
N ASN A 73 -5.70 -1.86 27.92
CA ASN A 73 -4.88 -2.25 29.09
C ASN A 73 -3.39 -2.48 28.73
N LYS A 74 -2.83 -1.61 27.90
CA LYS A 74 -1.44 -1.68 27.41
C LYS A 74 -1.17 -2.87 26.44
N VAL A 75 -2.18 -3.60 26.04
CA VAL A 75 -2.09 -4.68 25.05
C VAL A 75 -2.70 -4.20 23.74
N GLN A 76 -2.00 -4.44 22.64
CA GLN A 76 -2.47 -4.10 21.31
C GLN A 76 -3.48 -5.16 20.85
N LYS A 77 -4.68 -4.71 20.51
CA LYS A 77 -5.77 -5.59 20.13
C LYS A 77 -6.33 -5.24 18.76
N GLY A 78 -6.62 -6.27 18.00
CA GLY A 78 -7.33 -6.18 16.72
C GLY A 78 -8.85 -6.16 16.90
N LYS A 79 -9.56 -6.17 15.79
CA LYS A 79 -11.01 -6.32 15.72
C LYS A 79 -11.40 -7.67 16.35
N GLY A 80 -12.41 -7.67 17.18
CA GLY A 80 -12.79 -8.88 17.92
C GLY A 80 -12.01 -9.11 19.22
N GLY A 81 -11.07 -8.23 19.59
CA GLY A 81 -10.39 -8.25 20.88
C GLY A 81 -9.20 -9.23 20.99
N LEU A 82 -8.82 -9.89 19.90
CA LEU A 82 -7.61 -10.73 19.84
C LEU A 82 -6.35 -9.86 19.95
N GLU A 83 -5.30 -10.41 20.54
CA GLU A 83 -4.00 -9.73 20.61
C GLU A 83 -3.41 -9.61 19.21
N ALA A 84 -3.02 -8.39 18.86
CA ALA A 84 -2.47 -8.09 17.54
C ALA A 84 -0.97 -8.41 17.44
N VAL A 85 -0.28 -8.48 18.58
CA VAL A 85 1.17 -8.71 18.64
C VAL A 85 1.43 -9.91 19.56
N THR A 86 2.28 -10.82 19.12
CA THR A 86 2.73 -11.99 19.90
C THR A 86 3.69 -11.58 21.00
N ALA A 87 3.99 -12.51 21.92
CA ALA A 87 4.97 -12.29 22.98
C ALA A 87 6.38 -11.97 22.45
N ASP A 88 6.70 -12.42 21.25
CA ASP A 88 7.99 -12.17 20.57
C ASP A 88 8.02 -10.82 19.83
N GLY A 89 6.93 -10.05 19.86
CA GLY A 89 6.85 -8.73 19.26
C GLY A 89 6.44 -8.70 17.78
N TYR A 90 6.07 -9.81 17.19
CA TYR A 90 5.59 -9.91 15.81
C TYR A 90 4.07 -9.77 15.73
N PHE A 91 3.56 -9.32 14.60
CA PHE A 91 2.12 -9.37 14.36
C PHE A 91 1.62 -10.80 14.33
N SER A 92 0.53 -11.05 15.05
CA SER A 92 -0.15 -12.34 15.04
C SER A 92 -0.81 -12.57 13.68
N GLU A 93 -0.59 -13.73 13.07
CA GLU A 93 -1.25 -14.13 11.82
C GLU A 93 -2.78 -14.19 11.96
N ASP A 94 -3.28 -14.43 13.16
CA ASP A 94 -4.71 -14.44 13.48
C ASP A 94 -5.31 -13.05 13.73
N ALA A 95 -4.49 -12.02 13.76
CA ALA A 95 -4.98 -10.67 14.01
C ALA A 95 -5.81 -10.16 12.84
N THR A 96 -6.83 -9.38 13.17
CA THR A 96 -7.63 -8.62 12.21
C THR A 96 -7.53 -7.14 12.57
N SER A 97 -6.99 -6.32 11.68
CA SER A 97 -6.94 -4.87 11.93
C SER A 97 -8.35 -4.27 11.88
N TYR A 98 -8.53 -3.08 12.47
CA TYR A 98 -9.86 -2.47 12.57
C TYR A 98 -10.47 -2.07 11.22
N TRP A 99 -9.65 -1.93 10.19
CA TRP A 99 -10.07 -1.57 8.83
C TRP A 99 -10.17 -2.76 7.89
N SER A 100 -10.04 -3.97 8.42
CA SER A 100 -10.12 -5.19 7.64
C SER A 100 -11.43 -5.94 7.91
N SER A 101 -11.93 -6.65 6.92
CA SER A 101 -13.08 -7.56 7.03
C SER A 101 -12.66 -8.94 7.51
N GLU A 102 -11.43 -9.35 7.18
CA GLU A 102 -10.87 -10.67 7.43
C GLU A 102 -9.54 -10.58 8.18
N LYS A 103 -8.98 -11.74 8.55
CA LYS A 103 -7.65 -11.84 9.12
C LYS A 103 -6.62 -11.32 8.13
N ASP A 104 -5.87 -10.33 8.53
CA ASP A 104 -4.84 -9.69 7.73
C ASP A 104 -3.45 -9.73 8.35
N GLY A 105 -3.36 -10.11 9.60
CA GLY A 105 -2.15 -10.46 10.32
C GLY A 105 -0.90 -9.66 9.95
N ASN A 106 0.17 -10.39 9.65
CA ASN A 106 1.45 -9.83 9.19
C ASN A 106 1.51 -9.59 7.67
N THR A 107 0.47 -9.95 6.90
CA THR A 107 0.47 -9.77 5.45
C THR A 107 0.28 -8.30 5.08
N VAL A 108 1.27 -7.69 4.43
CA VAL A 108 1.26 -6.26 4.09
C VAL A 108 0.13 -5.93 3.12
N GLY A 109 -0.01 -6.68 2.03
CA GLY A 109 -1.00 -6.39 0.99
C GLY A 109 -2.45 -6.67 1.38
N LYS A 110 -2.72 -7.27 2.57
CA LYS A 110 -4.08 -7.62 3.00
C LYS A 110 -4.65 -6.63 3.99
N GLY A 111 -5.93 -6.33 3.82
CA GLY A 111 -6.69 -5.49 4.73
C GLY A 111 -6.13 -4.09 4.90
N GLY A 112 -6.45 -3.43 6.01
CA GLY A 112 -5.97 -2.08 6.27
C GLY A 112 -6.37 -1.08 5.20
N VAL A 113 -5.56 -0.04 5.00
CA VAL A 113 -5.79 0.97 3.95
C VAL A 113 -5.58 0.39 2.56
N SER A 114 -4.59 -0.50 2.38
CA SER A 114 -4.33 -1.13 1.08
C SER A 114 -5.56 -1.92 0.61
N GLY A 115 -6.14 -2.77 1.48
CA GLY A 115 -7.36 -3.51 1.17
C GLY A 115 -8.54 -2.58 0.85
N MET A 116 -8.76 -1.53 1.67
CA MET A 116 -9.81 -0.55 1.40
C MET A 116 -9.65 0.15 0.04
N LEU A 117 -8.42 0.42 -0.39
CA LEU A 117 -8.15 1.02 -1.69
C LEU A 117 -8.35 0.01 -2.84
N GLN A 118 -7.97 -1.25 -2.64
CA GLN A 118 -8.17 -2.31 -3.62
C GLN A 118 -9.66 -2.61 -3.84
N ASP A 119 -10.49 -2.46 -2.81
CA ASP A 119 -11.95 -2.67 -2.88
C ASP A 119 -12.70 -1.52 -3.58
N LEU A 120 -12.02 -0.43 -3.95
CA LEU A 120 -12.67 0.67 -4.65
C LEU A 120 -13.11 0.24 -6.05
N THR A 121 -14.31 0.67 -6.42
CA THR A 121 -14.90 0.48 -7.76
C THR A 121 -14.84 1.75 -8.62
N SER A 122 -14.15 2.77 -8.14
CA SER A 122 -13.95 4.05 -8.80
C SER A 122 -12.55 4.59 -8.53
N LYS A 123 -12.09 5.47 -9.40
CA LYS A 123 -10.77 6.14 -9.26
C LYS A 123 -10.65 6.87 -7.92
N ARG A 124 -9.46 6.83 -7.33
CA ARG A 124 -9.14 7.71 -6.20
C ARG A 124 -9.17 9.17 -6.62
N THR A 125 -9.54 10.04 -5.70
CA THR A 125 -9.32 11.48 -5.91
C THR A 125 -7.85 11.79 -5.59
N VAL A 126 -7.11 12.17 -6.61
CA VAL A 126 -5.71 12.59 -6.52
C VAL A 126 -5.64 14.08 -6.79
N TYR A 127 -4.88 14.80 -5.98
CA TYR A 127 -4.62 16.22 -6.16
C TYR A 127 -3.14 16.45 -6.46
N SER A 128 -2.87 17.40 -7.35
CA SER A 128 -1.52 17.82 -7.70
C SER A 128 -1.50 19.34 -7.88
N ASP A 129 -0.36 19.97 -7.66
CA ASP A 129 -0.13 21.37 -8.02
C ASP A 129 0.12 21.55 -9.53
N LEU A 130 0.34 20.47 -10.25
CA LEU A 130 0.65 20.41 -11.69
C LEU A 130 1.75 21.39 -12.11
N GLY A 131 2.61 21.77 -11.16
CA GLY A 131 3.76 22.64 -11.39
C GLY A 131 3.44 24.14 -11.58
N ALA A 132 2.19 24.58 -11.38
CA ALA A 132 1.80 25.88 -11.90
C ALA A 132 1.55 26.99 -10.88
N SER A 133 0.96 26.73 -9.71
CA SER A 133 0.48 27.84 -8.88
C SER A 133 0.58 27.61 -7.38
N GLY A 134 1.09 26.49 -6.93
CA GLY A 134 1.05 26.07 -5.53
C GLY A 134 -0.37 25.77 -5.00
N ALA A 135 -1.37 25.80 -5.86
CA ALA A 135 -2.73 25.39 -5.52
C ALA A 135 -2.96 23.95 -5.95
N LEU A 136 -3.45 23.11 -5.03
CA LEU A 136 -3.82 21.73 -5.34
C LEU A 136 -5.11 21.72 -6.18
N VAL A 137 -5.04 21.05 -7.32
CA VAL A 137 -6.18 20.79 -8.22
C VAL A 137 -6.33 19.29 -8.44
N ALA A 138 -7.55 18.84 -8.73
CA ALA A 138 -7.79 17.43 -9.04
C ALA A 138 -6.97 17.00 -10.26
N LEU A 139 -6.32 15.84 -10.17
CA LEU A 139 -5.54 15.25 -11.26
C LEU A 139 -6.51 14.74 -12.34
N THR A 140 -6.71 15.55 -13.36
CA THR A 140 -7.49 15.22 -14.56
C THR A 140 -6.75 15.71 -15.79
N ARG A 141 -6.99 15.10 -16.95
CA ARG A 141 -6.39 15.57 -18.20
C ARG A 141 -6.73 17.05 -18.46
N ALA A 142 -7.97 17.45 -18.24
CA ALA A 142 -8.38 18.85 -18.43
C ALA A 142 -7.58 19.84 -17.57
N ASN A 143 -7.35 19.53 -16.31
CA ASN A 143 -6.52 20.35 -15.43
C ASN A 143 -5.05 20.31 -15.81
N ALA A 144 -4.53 19.11 -16.14
CA ALA A 144 -3.13 18.93 -16.52
C ALA A 144 -2.77 19.63 -17.83
N THR A 145 -3.68 19.66 -18.80
CA THR A 145 -3.45 20.33 -20.09
C THR A 145 -3.86 21.82 -20.10
N SER A 146 -4.33 22.35 -18.97
CA SER A 146 -4.73 23.75 -18.86
C SER A 146 -3.52 24.70 -19.01
N ALA A 147 -3.79 25.95 -19.35
CA ALA A 147 -2.77 26.99 -19.49
C ALA A 147 -1.99 27.26 -18.18
N ASN A 148 -2.59 26.95 -17.04
CA ASN A 148 -1.96 27.09 -15.72
C ASN A 148 -1.13 25.85 -15.31
N ALA A 149 -1.05 24.82 -16.15
CA ALA A 149 -0.28 23.61 -15.94
C ALA A 149 0.69 23.38 -17.12
N PHE A 150 0.56 22.27 -17.83
CA PHE A 150 1.43 21.97 -18.98
C PHE A 150 1.04 22.74 -20.26
N GLY A 151 -0.16 23.33 -20.31
CA GLY A 151 -0.63 24.18 -21.41
C GLY A 151 -1.16 23.46 -22.65
N SER A 152 -0.83 22.18 -22.83
CA SER A 152 -1.32 21.33 -23.93
C SER A 152 -1.14 19.86 -23.64
N SER A 153 -1.82 18.98 -24.41
CA SER A 153 -1.58 17.52 -24.36
C SER A 153 -0.15 17.17 -24.79
N ALA A 154 0.36 17.79 -25.82
CA ALA A 154 1.73 17.56 -26.28
C ALA A 154 2.78 17.89 -25.21
N ALA A 155 2.61 18.98 -24.47
CA ALA A 155 3.53 19.33 -23.38
C ALA A 155 3.41 18.35 -22.19
N LEU A 156 2.20 17.91 -21.87
CA LEU A 156 1.99 16.88 -20.85
C LEU A 156 2.59 15.55 -21.26
N ALA A 157 2.36 15.10 -22.49
CA ALA A 157 2.91 13.87 -23.03
C ALA A 157 4.45 13.88 -23.03
N ALA A 158 5.05 15.01 -23.43
CA ALA A 158 6.50 15.19 -23.35
C ALA A 158 7.04 15.16 -21.91
N ALA A 159 6.30 15.70 -20.94
CA ALA A 159 6.69 15.66 -19.53
C ALA A 159 6.57 14.24 -18.93
N LEU A 160 5.66 13.42 -19.44
CA LEU A 160 5.49 12.02 -19.05
C LEU A 160 6.38 11.05 -19.85
N ASP A 161 7.10 11.55 -20.86
CA ASP A 161 7.91 10.76 -21.82
C ASP A 161 7.06 9.71 -22.57
N ILE A 162 5.87 10.11 -23.02
CA ILE A 162 4.92 9.26 -23.75
C ILE A 162 4.50 9.90 -25.08
N VAL A 163 3.79 9.14 -25.90
CA VAL A 163 3.19 9.64 -27.15
C VAL A 163 2.07 10.62 -26.85
N ASP A 164 1.97 11.71 -27.63
CA ASP A 164 0.86 12.66 -27.57
C ASP A 164 -0.42 12.04 -28.14
N ASP A 165 -1.02 11.20 -27.35
CA ASP A 165 -2.28 10.53 -27.60
C ASP A 165 -3.15 10.61 -26.34
N ASN A 166 -4.41 11.01 -26.50
CA ASN A 166 -5.28 11.24 -25.36
C ASN A 166 -5.59 9.97 -24.57
N ASP A 167 -5.69 8.82 -25.25
CA ASP A 167 -5.99 7.54 -24.60
C ASP A 167 -4.79 7.09 -23.77
N ILE A 168 -3.58 7.26 -24.30
CA ILE A 168 -2.32 6.95 -23.59
C ILE A 168 -2.14 7.88 -22.39
N ILE A 169 -2.43 9.18 -22.55
CA ILE A 169 -2.37 10.15 -21.45
C ILE A 169 -3.37 9.76 -20.35
N ASP A 170 -4.62 9.46 -20.72
CA ASP A 170 -5.65 9.07 -19.76
C ASP A 170 -5.27 7.78 -19.02
N GLU A 171 -4.68 6.80 -19.70
CA GLU A 171 -4.19 5.55 -19.10
C GLU A 171 -3.11 5.81 -18.04
N HIS A 172 -2.15 6.71 -18.30
CA HIS A 172 -1.13 7.10 -17.33
C HIS A 172 -1.72 7.85 -16.12
N LEU A 173 -2.68 8.75 -16.36
CA LEU A 173 -3.39 9.43 -15.27
C LEU A 173 -4.23 8.45 -14.46
N ASP A 174 -4.87 7.49 -15.11
CA ASP A 174 -5.65 6.43 -14.48
C ASP A 174 -4.77 5.55 -13.61
N TRP A 175 -3.58 5.18 -14.09
CA TRP A 175 -2.59 4.47 -13.29
C TRP A 175 -2.21 5.26 -12.03
N ALA A 176 -1.95 6.56 -12.13
CA ALA A 176 -1.66 7.43 -10.98
C ALA A 176 -2.84 7.50 -9.99
N MET A 177 -4.07 7.40 -10.48
CA MET A 177 -5.27 7.32 -9.64
C MET A 177 -5.57 5.92 -9.11
N GLY A 178 -4.71 4.94 -9.40
CA GLY A 178 -4.76 3.59 -8.84
C GLY A 178 -5.47 2.55 -9.67
N ILE A 179 -5.94 2.90 -10.89
CA ILE A 179 -6.56 1.94 -11.80
C ILE A 179 -5.54 0.89 -12.24
N ASN A 180 -5.98 -0.33 -12.38
CA ASN A 180 -5.16 -1.46 -12.78
C ASN A 180 -5.04 -1.56 -14.31
N VAL A 181 -4.39 -0.58 -14.92
CA VAL A 181 -4.19 -0.51 -16.37
C VAL A 181 -3.27 -1.61 -16.90
N ASP A 182 -2.33 -2.06 -16.07
CA ASP A 182 -1.39 -3.14 -16.39
C ASP A 182 -2.01 -4.54 -16.28
N ASN A 183 -3.25 -4.65 -15.79
CA ASN A 183 -3.93 -5.90 -15.48
C ASN A 183 -3.16 -6.77 -14.46
N ASP A 184 -2.46 -6.14 -13.53
CA ASP A 184 -1.74 -6.81 -12.46
C ASP A 184 -2.70 -7.62 -11.57
N LYS A 185 -2.20 -8.70 -11.01
CA LYS A 185 -2.96 -9.58 -10.12
C LYS A 185 -2.36 -9.55 -8.72
N PRO A 186 -3.19 -9.63 -7.66
CA PRO A 186 -2.70 -9.80 -6.31
C PRO A 186 -1.81 -11.05 -6.19
N LEU A 187 -0.87 -11.04 -5.24
CA LEU A 187 0.02 -12.20 -4.99
C LEU A 187 -0.74 -13.48 -4.64
N ASP A 188 -1.90 -13.36 -4.02
CA ASP A 188 -2.79 -14.45 -3.64
C ASP A 188 -3.94 -14.67 -4.65
N TRP A 189 -3.79 -14.15 -5.87
CA TRP A 189 -4.81 -14.25 -6.91
C TRP A 189 -5.08 -15.71 -7.31
N VAL A 190 -6.35 -16.09 -7.26
CA VAL A 190 -6.80 -17.44 -7.64
C VAL A 190 -7.22 -17.45 -9.11
N THR A 191 -6.82 -18.49 -9.83
CA THR A 191 -7.17 -18.63 -11.25
C THR A 191 -8.70 -18.67 -11.42
N GLY A 192 -9.22 -17.79 -12.26
CA GLY A 192 -10.65 -17.65 -12.53
C GLY A 192 -11.30 -16.42 -11.89
N ASP A 193 -10.63 -15.76 -10.94
CA ASP A 193 -11.11 -14.49 -10.41
C ASP A 193 -10.98 -13.39 -11.46
N PRO A 194 -11.90 -12.40 -11.49
CA PRO A 194 -11.78 -11.25 -12.37
C PRO A 194 -10.54 -10.41 -12.01
N ILE A 195 -9.95 -9.77 -13.02
CA ILE A 195 -8.88 -8.78 -12.81
C ILE A 195 -9.44 -7.65 -11.95
N PRO A 196 -8.79 -7.28 -10.84
CA PRO A 196 -9.28 -6.23 -9.96
C PRO A 196 -9.27 -4.87 -10.66
N TYR A 197 -10.24 -4.02 -10.34
CA TYR A 197 -10.35 -2.68 -10.89
C TYR A 197 -9.19 -1.78 -10.44
N MET A 198 -8.81 -1.87 -9.17
CA MET A 198 -7.67 -1.16 -8.61
C MET A 198 -6.43 -2.06 -8.62
N ARG A 199 -5.25 -1.49 -8.89
CA ARG A 199 -4.02 -2.28 -8.89
C ARG A 199 -3.66 -2.77 -7.47
N PRO A 200 -3.03 -3.95 -7.35
CA PRO A 200 -2.72 -4.56 -6.05
C PRO A 200 -1.79 -3.72 -5.16
N ASP A 201 -0.88 -2.97 -5.78
CA ASP A 201 0.11 -2.10 -5.13
C ASP A 201 -0.32 -0.63 -5.08
N VAL A 202 -1.63 -0.39 -5.03
CA VAL A 202 -2.21 0.96 -5.03
C VAL A 202 -1.76 1.82 -3.84
N PHE A 203 -1.37 1.20 -2.75
CA PHE A 203 -0.70 1.85 -1.63
C PHE A 203 0.80 1.53 -1.73
N GLY A 204 1.61 2.53 -2.02
CA GLY A 204 3.06 2.39 -2.13
C GLY A 204 3.74 2.17 -0.77
N ASP A 205 5.05 1.97 -0.78
CA ASP A 205 5.82 1.75 0.44
C ASP A 205 6.03 3.03 1.25
N PRO A 206 5.81 3.01 2.57
CA PRO A 206 6.07 4.12 3.47
C PRO A 206 7.49 4.08 4.07
N LEU A 207 8.51 3.63 3.33
CA LEU A 207 9.87 3.37 3.82
C LEU A 207 10.46 4.54 4.62
N HIS A 208 10.27 5.77 4.16
CA HIS A 208 10.82 6.97 4.76
C HIS A 208 9.79 7.80 5.53
N SER A 209 8.62 7.25 5.80
CA SER A 209 7.51 7.97 6.41
C SER A 209 7.00 7.29 7.67
N LYS A 210 6.71 8.10 8.69
CA LYS A 210 5.90 7.68 9.84
C LYS A 210 4.49 8.24 9.65
N PRO A 211 3.44 7.47 9.96
CA PRO A 211 2.10 8.00 10.00
C PRO A 211 1.99 9.17 10.99
N VAL A 212 1.46 10.28 10.54
CA VAL A 212 1.12 11.43 11.38
C VAL A 212 -0.38 11.44 11.57
N VAL A 213 -0.82 11.39 12.82
CA VAL A 213 -2.25 11.44 13.15
C VAL A 213 -2.62 12.87 13.49
N ILE A 214 -3.60 13.41 12.76
CA ILE A 214 -4.15 14.74 12.98
C ILE A 214 -5.59 14.57 13.44
N ASN A 215 -5.87 15.00 14.66
CA ASN A 215 -7.23 14.96 15.22
C ASN A 215 -7.80 16.39 15.28
N TYR A 216 -8.85 16.64 14.52
CA TYR A 216 -9.59 17.90 14.51
C TYR A 216 -10.75 17.94 15.50
N GLY A 217 -10.93 16.90 16.31
CA GLY A 217 -12.11 16.73 17.16
C GLY A 217 -13.32 16.21 16.40
N ASN A 218 -14.45 15.96 17.12
CA ASN A 218 -15.71 15.49 16.53
C ASN A 218 -15.54 14.26 15.63
N ASP A 219 -14.71 13.29 16.05
CA ASP A 219 -14.39 12.06 15.30
C ASP A 219 -13.69 12.27 13.94
N GLN A 220 -13.22 13.49 13.67
CA GLN A 220 -12.45 13.80 12.46
C GLN A 220 -10.96 13.53 12.70
N ILE A 221 -10.54 12.32 12.40
CA ILE A 221 -9.15 11.88 12.51
C ILE A 221 -8.60 11.62 11.12
N TYR A 222 -7.51 12.31 10.79
CA TYR A 222 -6.79 12.12 9.54
C TYR A 222 -5.44 11.46 9.82
N ILE A 223 -5.03 10.58 8.93
CA ILE A 223 -3.72 9.96 8.96
C ILE A 223 -3.00 10.36 7.69
N VAL A 224 -1.87 11.03 7.87
CA VAL A 224 -1.00 11.45 6.78
C VAL A 224 0.22 10.55 6.77
N VAL A 225 0.50 9.96 5.63
CA VAL A 225 1.67 9.11 5.41
C VAL A 225 2.21 9.38 4.01
N GLY A 226 3.53 9.47 3.87
CA GLY A 226 4.20 9.51 2.57
C GLY A 226 4.48 8.10 2.06
N THR A 227 4.30 7.88 0.79
CA THR A 227 4.58 6.62 0.09
C THR A 227 5.41 6.89 -1.15
#